data_7840c3fff0d6c4da65e0e071fc331314
#
_entry.id   7840c3fff0d6c4da65e0e071fc331314
#
_cell.length_a   1.000
_cell.length_b   1.000
_cell.length_c   1.000
_cell.angle_alpha   90.00
_cell.angle_beta   90.00
_cell.angle_gamma   90.00
#
_symmetry.space_group_name_H-M   'P 1'
#
loop_
_entity.id
_entity.type
_entity.pdbx_description
1 polymer ?
#
loop_
_entity_poly.entity_id
_entity_poly.type
_entity_poly.pdbx_seq_one_letter_code
_entity_poly.pdbx_strand_id
1 'polypeptide(L)'
;ISILFRAIPLAMAAFCFAYGAYVFAAGDDPSRLTAGPVLFFLGSICVALYCTAATIIRQIIGTYTAAAKYLFPAIGYAVAAMTVICGLFIIQSHMTGAFVTGHVVCGLGLITACVSTAATSSTRFSLIPKNSGDSTFSVNPAGFTRGQSSLLIFIVSAIAAGAWVWCILLFALGTLPAHIVAGSVMFGIACVCTSLIALVASIARQARGSYTMEERRRWMGLVLAMGGLAFVLGLI
;
A
#
# COMPACT_ATOMS: atom_id res chain seq x y z
N ILE A 1 -3.55 -22.13 -9.24
CA ILE A 1 -3.39 -21.22 -8.08
C ILE A 1 -2.59 -19.96 -8.47
N SER A 2 -1.42 -20.08 -9.13
CA SER A 2 -0.57 -18.91 -9.49
C SER A 2 -1.22 -17.92 -10.46
N ILE A 3 -2.08 -18.39 -11.37
CA ILE A 3 -2.84 -17.54 -12.31
C ILE A 3 -3.90 -16.74 -11.54
N LEU A 4 -4.60 -17.38 -10.62
CA LEU A 4 -5.67 -16.76 -9.83
C LEU A 4 -5.14 -15.60 -8.98
N PHE A 5 -4.00 -15.79 -8.29
CA PHE A 5 -3.38 -14.74 -7.48
C PHE A 5 -2.92 -13.51 -8.26
N ARG A 6 -2.69 -13.63 -9.57
CA ARG A 6 -2.38 -12.49 -10.46
C ARG A 6 -3.64 -11.90 -11.08
N ALA A 7 -4.60 -12.75 -11.44
CA ALA A 7 -5.81 -12.31 -12.12
C ALA A 7 -6.75 -11.50 -11.21
N ILE A 8 -6.87 -11.89 -9.93
CA ILE A 8 -7.77 -11.20 -8.98
C ILE A 8 -7.39 -9.73 -8.79
N PRO A 9 -6.15 -9.35 -8.40
CA PRO A 9 -5.82 -7.94 -8.23
C PRO A 9 -5.94 -7.14 -9.52
N LEU A 10 -5.61 -7.75 -10.68
CA LEU A 10 -5.72 -7.09 -11.98
C LEU A 10 -7.17 -6.85 -12.37
N ALA A 11 -8.04 -7.84 -12.18
CA ALA A 11 -9.48 -7.71 -12.44
C ALA A 11 -10.12 -6.66 -11.51
N MET A 12 -9.73 -6.65 -10.23
CA MET A 12 -10.20 -5.63 -9.28
C MET A 12 -9.70 -4.24 -9.66
N ALA A 13 -8.44 -4.09 -10.11
CA ALA A 13 -7.92 -2.82 -10.59
C ALA A 13 -8.73 -2.32 -11.79
N ALA A 14 -8.95 -3.18 -12.80
CA ALA A 14 -9.74 -2.84 -13.98
C ALA A 14 -11.18 -2.45 -13.60
N PHE A 15 -11.81 -3.20 -12.69
CA PHE A 15 -13.14 -2.88 -12.19
C PHE A 15 -13.16 -1.52 -11.47
N CYS A 16 -12.22 -1.25 -10.55
CA CYS A 16 -12.14 0.01 -9.82
C CYS A 16 -11.95 1.20 -10.75
N PHE A 17 -11.05 1.09 -11.74
CA PHE A 17 -10.84 2.15 -12.71
C PHE A 17 -12.07 2.38 -13.59
N ALA A 18 -12.66 1.33 -14.16
CA ALA A 18 -13.83 1.44 -15.03
C ALA A 18 -15.06 1.96 -14.28
N TYR A 19 -15.36 1.34 -13.12
CA TYR A 19 -16.53 1.70 -12.33
C TYR A 19 -16.37 3.07 -11.66
N GLY A 20 -15.19 3.41 -11.15
CA GLY A 20 -14.89 4.73 -10.60
C GLY A 20 -15.02 5.84 -11.63
N ALA A 21 -14.50 5.62 -12.86
CA ALA A 21 -14.67 6.56 -13.97
C ALA A 21 -16.14 6.69 -14.38
N TYR A 22 -16.89 5.59 -14.45
CA TYR A 22 -18.32 5.60 -14.73
C TYR A 22 -19.12 6.38 -13.69
N VAL A 23 -18.88 6.13 -12.39
CA VAL A 23 -19.57 6.83 -11.30
C VAL A 23 -19.28 8.33 -11.35
N PHE A 24 -18.03 8.71 -11.63
CA PHE A 24 -17.63 10.11 -11.76
C PHE A 24 -18.30 10.78 -12.98
N ALA A 25 -18.29 10.13 -14.14
CA ALA A 25 -18.84 10.67 -15.38
C ALA A 25 -20.39 10.71 -15.38
N ALA A 26 -21.05 9.80 -14.65
CA ALA A 26 -22.50 9.69 -14.61
C ALA A 26 -23.16 10.66 -13.61
N GLY A 27 -22.40 11.54 -12.92
CA GLY A 27 -22.95 12.17 -11.74
C GLY A 27 -22.96 13.68 -11.67
N ASP A 28 -24.17 14.26 -11.64
CA ASP A 28 -24.41 15.60 -11.11
C ASP A 28 -24.61 15.60 -9.57
N ASP A 29 -24.63 14.41 -8.95
CA ASP A 29 -24.82 14.25 -7.52
C ASP A 29 -23.47 14.39 -6.77
N PRO A 30 -23.38 15.23 -5.72
CA PRO A 30 -22.17 15.41 -4.91
C PRO A 30 -21.61 14.09 -4.33
N SER A 31 -22.45 13.11 -4.04
CA SER A 31 -22.02 11.79 -3.57
C SER A 31 -21.20 11.03 -4.62
N ARG A 32 -21.58 11.13 -5.89
CA ARG A 32 -20.88 10.49 -7.01
C ARG A 32 -19.57 11.20 -7.34
N LEU A 33 -19.54 12.52 -7.24
CA LEU A 33 -18.32 13.32 -7.41
C LEU A 33 -17.26 12.98 -6.36
N THR A 34 -17.67 12.54 -5.17
CA THR A 34 -16.78 12.07 -4.12
C THR A 34 -16.41 10.60 -4.31
N ALA A 35 -17.40 9.74 -4.53
CA ALA A 35 -17.20 8.29 -4.62
C ALA A 35 -16.41 7.86 -5.87
N GLY A 36 -16.65 8.51 -7.02
CA GLY A 36 -15.99 8.18 -8.28
C GLY A 36 -14.48 8.22 -8.20
N PRO A 37 -13.85 9.34 -7.84
CA PRO A 37 -12.40 9.43 -7.66
C PRO A 37 -11.86 8.45 -6.63
N VAL A 38 -12.53 8.28 -5.48
CA VAL A 38 -12.09 7.33 -4.45
C VAL A 38 -12.07 5.91 -4.99
N LEU A 39 -13.13 5.47 -5.65
CA LEU A 39 -13.20 4.15 -6.29
C LEU A 39 -12.12 4.00 -7.38
N PHE A 40 -11.95 5.02 -8.23
CA PHE A 40 -10.93 5.00 -9.27
C PHE A 40 -9.54 4.80 -8.67
N PHE A 41 -9.14 5.61 -7.69
CA PHE A 41 -7.82 5.53 -7.09
C PHE A 41 -7.63 4.34 -6.12
N LEU A 42 -8.70 3.68 -5.68
CA LEU A 42 -8.61 2.38 -5.03
C LEU A 42 -7.97 1.33 -5.97
N GLY A 43 -8.17 1.46 -7.27
CA GLY A 43 -7.49 0.67 -8.30
C GLY A 43 -5.97 0.76 -8.23
N SER A 44 -5.41 1.87 -7.77
CA SER A 44 -3.96 2.05 -7.59
C SER A 44 -3.38 1.06 -6.57
N ILE A 45 -4.08 0.80 -5.48
CA ILE A 45 -3.69 -0.21 -4.49
C ILE A 45 -3.72 -1.60 -5.11
N CYS A 46 -4.76 -1.90 -5.90
CA CYS A 46 -4.87 -3.18 -6.60
C CYS A 46 -3.72 -3.40 -7.59
N VAL A 47 -3.27 -2.35 -8.30
CA VAL A 47 -2.08 -2.41 -9.17
C VAL A 47 -0.82 -2.71 -8.35
N ALA A 48 -0.62 -2.05 -7.20
CA ALA A 48 0.54 -2.31 -6.34
C ALA A 48 0.51 -3.74 -5.77
N LEU A 49 -0.66 -4.24 -5.38
CA LEU A 49 -0.85 -5.64 -4.96
C LEU A 49 -0.55 -6.62 -6.09
N TYR A 50 -0.98 -6.32 -7.33
CA TYR A 50 -0.62 -7.12 -8.50
C TYR A 50 0.90 -7.16 -8.70
N CYS A 51 1.58 -6.02 -8.63
CA CYS A 51 3.04 -5.94 -8.75
C CYS A 51 3.74 -6.78 -7.67
N THR A 52 3.24 -6.75 -6.44
CA THR A 52 3.76 -7.55 -5.32
C THR A 52 3.56 -9.05 -5.59
N ALA A 53 2.34 -9.46 -5.94
CA ALA A 53 2.01 -10.83 -6.23
C ALA A 53 2.80 -11.36 -7.45
N ALA A 54 2.89 -10.57 -8.52
CA ALA A 54 3.65 -10.93 -9.72
C ALA A 54 5.15 -11.12 -9.43
N THR A 55 5.73 -10.28 -8.56
CA THR A 55 7.11 -10.40 -8.12
C THR A 55 7.33 -11.71 -7.37
N ILE A 56 6.51 -12.03 -6.38
CA ILE A 56 6.63 -13.25 -5.57
C ILE A 56 6.43 -14.50 -6.43
N ILE A 57 5.38 -14.52 -7.25
CA ILE A 57 5.06 -15.69 -8.08
C ILE A 57 6.15 -15.97 -9.10
N ARG A 58 6.70 -14.94 -9.76
CA ARG A 58 7.78 -15.12 -10.73
C ARG A 58 9.05 -15.65 -10.08
N GLN A 59 9.34 -15.29 -8.84
CA GLN A 59 10.45 -15.85 -8.07
C GLN A 59 10.22 -17.34 -7.79
N ILE A 60 9.02 -17.70 -7.32
CA ILE A 60 8.67 -19.11 -7.03
C ILE A 60 8.76 -19.99 -8.26
N ILE A 61 8.34 -19.48 -9.45
CA ILE A 61 8.35 -20.24 -10.71
C ILE A 61 9.74 -20.20 -11.38
N GLY A 62 10.70 -19.40 -10.88
CA GLY A 62 12.03 -19.26 -11.48
C GLY A 62 12.06 -18.42 -12.77
N THR A 63 10.98 -17.69 -13.09
CA THR A 63 10.89 -16.82 -14.29
C THR A 63 11.19 -15.36 -13.98
N TYR A 64 11.85 -15.09 -12.86
CA TYR A 64 12.15 -13.74 -12.43
C TYR A 64 13.38 -13.17 -13.14
N THR A 65 13.15 -12.16 -13.97
CA THR A 65 14.21 -11.50 -14.77
C THR A 65 14.76 -10.26 -14.07
N ALA A 66 15.98 -9.83 -14.46
CA ALA A 66 16.55 -8.58 -13.96
C ALA A 66 15.67 -7.36 -14.29
N ALA A 67 15.01 -7.34 -15.45
CA ALA A 67 14.05 -6.29 -15.81
C ALA A 67 12.83 -6.27 -14.87
N ALA A 68 12.26 -7.42 -14.53
CA ALA A 68 11.12 -7.54 -13.64
C ALA A 68 11.42 -7.00 -12.25
N LYS A 69 12.67 -7.13 -11.79
CA LYS A 69 13.15 -6.63 -10.49
C LYS A 69 12.97 -5.12 -10.33
N TYR A 70 13.10 -4.35 -11.39
CA TYR A 70 12.96 -2.90 -11.36
C TYR A 70 11.59 -2.44 -11.86
N LEU A 71 11.02 -3.14 -12.85
CA LEU A 71 9.76 -2.74 -13.49
C LEU A 71 8.57 -2.74 -12.53
N PHE A 72 8.36 -3.83 -11.77
CA PHE A 72 7.19 -3.93 -10.89
C PHE A 72 7.22 -2.89 -9.75
N PRO A 73 8.34 -2.69 -9.01
CA PRO A 73 8.42 -1.61 -8.05
C PRO A 73 8.23 -0.22 -8.69
N ALA A 74 8.83 0.02 -9.87
CA ALA A 74 8.71 1.30 -10.57
C ALA A 74 7.25 1.61 -10.94
N ILE A 75 6.51 0.63 -11.47
CA ILE A 75 5.07 0.79 -11.74
C ILE A 75 4.31 1.14 -10.47
N GLY A 76 4.55 0.41 -9.37
CA GLY A 76 3.89 0.64 -8.10
C GLY A 76 4.13 2.05 -7.56
N TYR A 77 5.39 2.53 -7.55
CA TYR A 77 5.71 3.88 -7.11
C TYR A 77 5.21 4.96 -8.06
N ALA A 78 5.23 4.74 -9.37
CA ALA A 78 4.69 5.67 -10.34
C ALA A 78 3.18 5.87 -10.13
N VAL A 79 2.44 4.78 -9.96
CA VAL A 79 0.99 4.83 -9.68
C VAL A 79 0.73 5.49 -8.32
N ALA A 80 1.53 5.22 -7.30
CA ALA A 80 1.42 5.89 -5.99
C ALA A 80 1.63 7.40 -6.12
N ALA A 81 2.70 7.84 -6.80
CA ALA A 81 2.99 9.24 -7.02
C ALA A 81 1.87 9.95 -7.80
N MET A 82 1.40 9.34 -8.89
CA MET A 82 0.26 9.86 -9.66
C MET A 82 -0.99 10.01 -8.79
N THR A 83 -1.29 9.03 -7.94
CA THR A 83 -2.44 9.08 -7.04
C THR A 83 -2.33 10.24 -6.05
N VAL A 84 -1.16 10.45 -5.45
CA VAL A 84 -0.93 11.59 -4.54
C VAL A 84 -1.06 12.92 -5.28
N ILE A 85 -0.44 13.05 -6.44
CA ILE A 85 -0.50 14.28 -7.27
C ILE A 85 -1.96 14.59 -7.65
N CYS A 86 -2.72 13.61 -8.12
CA CYS A 86 -4.13 13.78 -8.43
C CYS A 86 -4.95 14.17 -7.18
N GLY A 87 -4.68 13.57 -6.03
CA GLY A 87 -5.31 13.95 -4.77
C GLY A 87 -5.06 15.42 -4.40
N LEU A 88 -3.83 15.91 -4.56
CA LEU A 88 -3.48 17.32 -4.32
C LEU A 88 -4.22 18.26 -5.29
N PHE A 89 -4.34 17.89 -6.56
CA PHE A 89 -5.13 18.65 -7.53
C PHE A 89 -6.62 18.67 -7.17
N ILE A 90 -7.17 17.54 -6.70
CA ILE A 90 -8.57 17.47 -6.25
C ILE A 90 -8.79 18.40 -5.06
N ILE A 91 -7.87 18.44 -4.05
CA ILE A 91 -7.98 19.35 -2.90
C ILE A 91 -8.08 20.81 -3.35
N GLN A 92 -7.36 21.19 -4.40
CA GLN A 92 -7.34 22.56 -4.93
C GLN A 92 -8.52 22.85 -5.87
N SER A 93 -9.29 21.84 -6.26
CA SER A 93 -10.43 22.03 -7.17
C SER A 93 -11.62 22.66 -6.44
N HIS A 94 -12.49 23.33 -7.19
CA HIS A 94 -13.73 23.94 -6.66
C HIS A 94 -14.91 22.96 -6.63
N MET A 95 -14.67 21.66 -6.75
CA MET A 95 -15.72 20.64 -6.74
C MET A 95 -16.28 20.47 -5.32
N THR A 96 -17.58 20.22 -5.24
CA THR A 96 -18.23 19.90 -3.95
C THR A 96 -17.58 18.65 -3.33
N GLY A 97 -17.16 18.74 -2.06
CA GLY A 97 -16.47 17.64 -1.37
C GLY A 97 -15.01 17.43 -1.77
N ALA A 98 -14.44 18.27 -2.63
CA ALA A 98 -13.06 18.16 -3.13
C ALA A 98 -12.03 18.06 -2.00
N PHE A 99 -12.22 18.83 -0.92
CA PHE A 99 -11.32 18.80 0.22
C PHE A 99 -11.22 17.39 0.83
N VAL A 100 -12.32 16.76 1.19
CA VAL A 100 -12.33 15.40 1.76
C VAL A 100 -11.85 14.38 0.73
N THR A 101 -12.42 14.42 -0.48
CA THR A 101 -12.09 13.49 -1.56
C THR A 101 -10.58 13.50 -1.87
N GLY A 102 -10.00 14.68 -1.98
CA GLY A 102 -8.57 14.80 -2.28
C GLY A 102 -7.68 14.25 -1.18
N HIS A 103 -8.03 14.46 0.11
CA HIS A 103 -7.30 13.86 1.23
C HIS A 103 -7.39 12.33 1.22
N VAL A 104 -8.58 11.77 0.94
CA VAL A 104 -8.76 10.32 0.78
C VAL A 104 -7.87 9.79 -0.36
N VAL A 105 -7.89 10.43 -1.53
CA VAL A 105 -7.08 10.03 -2.68
C VAL A 105 -5.58 10.11 -2.36
N CYS A 106 -5.10 11.19 -1.72
CA CYS A 106 -3.72 11.27 -1.24
C CYS A 106 -3.38 10.10 -0.31
N GLY A 107 -4.26 9.78 0.62
CA GLY A 107 -4.09 8.65 1.54
C GLY A 107 -4.00 7.30 0.83
N LEU A 108 -4.83 7.06 -0.20
CA LEU A 108 -4.74 5.86 -1.04
C LEU A 108 -3.37 5.79 -1.73
N GLY A 109 -2.83 6.92 -2.17
CA GLY A 109 -1.47 7.02 -2.72
C GLY A 109 -0.40 6.64 -1.70
N LEU A 110 -0.52 7.07 -0.44
CA LEU A 110 0.41 6.68 0.63
C LEU A 110 0.37 5.17 0.90
N ILE A 111 -0.83 4.57 0.97
CA ILE A 111 -0.98 3.12 1.11
C ILE A 111 -0.33 2.41 -0.10
N THR A 112 -0.59 2.89 -1.31
CA THR A 112 0.00 2.34 -2.54
C THR A 112 1.53 2.38 -2.50
N ALA A 113 2.13 3.46 -2.00
CA ALA A 113 3.58 3.58 -1.82
C ALA A 113 4.12 2.57 -0.80
N CYS A 114 3.44 2.37 0.33
CA CYS A 114 3.81 1.36 1.32
C CYS A 114 3.76 -0.07 0.75
N VAL A 115 2.70 -0.41 -0.01
CA VAL A 115 2.58 -1.72 -0.68
C VAL A 115 3.67 -1.89 -1.75
N SER A 116 4.00 -0.84 -2.49
CA SER A 116 5.10 -0.87 -3.47
C SER A 116 6.46 -1.07 -2.81
N THR A 117 6.64 -0.57 -1.58
CA THR A 117 7.84 -0.84 -0.78
C THR A 117 7.90 -2.30 -0.33
N ALA A 118 6.75 -2.91 -0.01
CA ALA A 118 6.68 -4.36 0.24
C ALA A 118 7.05 -5.17 -1.01
N ALA A 119 6.56 -4.77 -2.20
CA ALA A 119 6.98 -5.36 -3.48
C ALA A 119 8.48 -5.25 -3.68
N THR A 120 9.08 -4.07 -3.41
CA THR A 120 10.53 -3.86 -3.51
C THR A 120 11.31 -4.75 -2.54
N SER A 121 10.81 -4.93 -1.31
CA SER A 121 11.40 -5.86 -0.34
C SER A 121 11.37 -7.29 -0.86
N SER A 122 10.28 -7.72 -1.48
CA SER A 122 10.13 -9.06 -2.03
C SER A 122 11.02 -9.32 -3.24
N THR A 123 11.44 -8.28 -4.00
CA THR A 123 12.36 -8.45 -5.14
C THR A 123 13.76 -8.95 -4.73
N ARG A 124 14.09 -8.86 -3.46
CA ARG A 124 15.38 -9.25 -2.90
C ARG A 124 15.41 -10.71 -2.40
N PHE A 125 14.25 -11.38 -2.37
CA PHE A 125 14.23 -12.81 -2.13
C PHE A 125 14.84 -13.54 -3.33
N SER A 126 15.94 -14.24 -3.08
CA SER A 126 16.46 -15.22 -4.03
C SER A 126 16.07 -16.59 -3.49
N LEU A 127 14.96 -17.12 -3.98
CA LEU A 127 14.56 -18.49 -3.70
C LEU A 127 15.38 -19.42 -4.59
N ILE A 128 16.41 -20.05 -4.05
CA ILE A 128 17.19 -21.07 -4.74
C ILE A 128 16.59 -22.43 -4.36
N PRO A 129 16.15 -23.26 -5.31
CA PRO A 129 15.76 -24.64 -5.04
C PRO A 129 16.93 -25.36 -4.39
N LYS A 130 16.78 -25.92 -3.22
CA LYS A 130 17.86 -26.50 -2.40
C LYS A 130 18.42 -27.79 -2.99
N ASN A 131 17.72 -28.47 -3.87
CA ASN A 131 18.14 -29.56 -4.76
C ASN A 131 16.93 -29.99 -5.59
N SER A 132 17.16 -30.61 -6.73
CA SER A 132 16.12 -31.02 -7.70
C SER A 132 15.14 -32.10 -7.24
N GLY A 133 14.92 -32.25 -5.95
CA GLY A 133 13.97 -33.22 -5.36
C GLY A 133 13.34 -32.75 -4.05
N ASP A 134 13.75 -31.62 -3.51
CA ASP A 134 13.30 -31.13 -2.23
C ASP A 134 12.44 -29.88 -2.41
N SER A 135 11.20 -29.90 -1.90
CA SER A 135 10.28 -28.76 -1.96
C SER A 135 10.67 -27.61 -1.01
N THR A 136 11.83 -27.70 -0.37
CA THR A 136 12.36 -26.67 0.53
C THR A 136 13.17 -25.63 -0.23
N PHE A 137 12.70 -24.40 -0.22
CA PHE A 137 13.42 -23.24 -0.76
C PHE A 137 14.44 -22.72 0.27
N SER A 138 15.69 -22.53 -0.12
CA SER A 138 16.64 -21.79 0.69
C SER A 138 16.63 -20.31 0.31
N VAL A 139 16.54 -19.45 1.30
CA VAL A 139 16.72 -18.01 1.10
C VAL A 139 18.21 -17.74 0.96
N ASN A 140 18.64 -17.12 -0.14
CA ASN A 140 20.03 -16.70 -0.30
C ASN A 140 20.27 -15.40 0.50
N PRO A 141 20.95 -15.44 1.67
CA PRO A 141 21.16 -14.26 2.49
C PRO A 141 22.09 -13.21 1.85
N ALA A 142 22.84 -13.59 0.80
CA ALA A 142 23.78 -12.69 0.12
C ALA A 142 23.11 -11.57 -0.70
N GLY A 143 21.79 -11.62 -0.92
CA GLY A 143 21.07 -10.66 -1.76
C GLY A 143 20.54 -9.41 -1.03
N PHE A 144 20.54 -9.38 0.30
CA PHE A 144 19.89 -8.33 1.07
C PHE A 144 20.79 -7.79 2.20
N THR A 145 21.39 -6.63 1.98
CA THR A 145 22.26 -6.02 3.00
C THR A 145 21.42 -5.44 4.16
N ARG A 146 22.04 -5.34 5.34
CA ARG A 146 21.42 -4.75 6.53
C ARG A 146 20.95 -3.31 6.27
N GLY A 147 21.77 -2.53 5.55
CA GLY A 147 21.44 -1.15 5.17
C GLY A 147 20.22 -1.05 4.25
N GLN A 148 20.11 -1.94 3.24
CA GLN A 148 18.97 -1.96 2.33
C GLN A 148 17.67 -2.31 3.06
N SER A 149 17.71 -3.30 3.96
CA SER A 149 16.56 -3.67 4.81
C SER A 149 16.12 -2.49 5.68
N SER A 150 17.07 -1.83 6.33
CA SER A 150 16.79 -0.67 7.18
C SER A 150 16.21 0.50 6.39
N LEU A 151 16.73 0.75 5.18
CA LEU A 151 16.23 1.81 4.30
C LEU A 151 14.76 1.58 3.91
N LEU A 152 14.37 0.36 3.53
CA LEU A 152 12.98 0.07 3.15
C LEU A 152 12.03 0.21 4.34
N ILE A 153 12.43 -0.26 5.53
CA ILE A 153 11.66 -0.07 6.76
C ILE A 153 11.55 1.43 7.08
N PHE A 154 12.64 2.18 6.93
CA PHE A 154 12.64 3.63 7.16
C PHE A 154 11.69 4.36 6.21
N ILE A 155 11.67 4.02 4.90
CA ILE A 155 10.75 4.63 3.92
C ILE A 155 9.29 4.46 4.36
N VAL A 156 8.87 3.24 4.70
CA VAL A 156 7.47 3.00 5.13
C VAL A 156 7.18 3.68 6.46
N SER A 157 8.14 3.69 7.38
CA SER A 157 7.99 4.39 8.68
C SER A 157 7.86 5.90 8.49
N ALA A 158 8.61 6.49 7.56
CA ALA A 158 8.52 7.91 7.22
C ALA A 158 7.15 8.25 6.58
N ILE A 159 6.64 7.38 5.69
CA ILE A 159 5.29 7.53 5.12
C ILE A 159 4.23 7.46 6.21
N ALA A 160 4.31 6.48 7.10
CA ALA A 160 3.37 6.33 8.20
C ALA A 160 3.43 7.54 9.17
N ALA A 161 4.63 8.00 9.53
CA ALA A 161 4.81 9.20 10.36
C ALA A 161 4.23 10.45 9.68
N GLY A 162 4.46 10.62 8.37
CA GLY A 162 3.86 11.69 7.58
C GLY A 162 2.34 11.65 7.57
N ALA A 163 1.73 10.45 7.46
CA ALA A 163 0.29 10.27 7.54
C ALA A 163 -0.27 10.66 8.93
N TRP A 164 0.43 10.31 10.02
CA TRP A 164 0.07 10.73 11.37
C TRP A 164 0.16 12.24 11.56
N VAL A 165 1.26 12.87 11.12
CA VAL A 165 1.41 14.33 11.18
C VAL A 165 0.30 15.01 10.39
N TRP A 166 -0.02 14.53 9.20
CA TRP A 166 -1.11 15.06 8.37
C TRP A 166 -2.45 14.94 9.08
N CYS A 167 -2.76 13.79 9.67
CA CYS A 167 -3.96 13.57 10.48
C CYS A 167 -4.05 14.58 11.63
N ILE A 168 -2.98 14.75 12.42
CA ILE A 168 -2.92 15.67 13.55
C ILE A 168 -3.15 17.13 13.08
N LEU A 169 -2.53 17.53 11.98
CA LEU A 169 -2.70 18.87 11.42
C LEU A 169 -4.15 19.13 10.99
N LEU A 170 -4.84 18.15 10.40
CA LEU A 170 -6.24 18.28 10.02
C LEU A 170 -7.15 18.50 11.25
N PHE A 171 -6.90 17.79 12.35
CA PHE A 171 -7.66 17.99 13.58
C PHE A 171 -7.28 19.28 14.32
N ALA A 172 -6.01 19.65 14.33
CA ALA A 172 -5.52 20.82 15.07
C ALA A 172 -5.86 22.16 14.40
N LEU A 173 -5.81 22.19 13.05
CA LEU A 173 -6.00 23.42 12.28
C LEU A 173 -7.45 23.58 11.77
N GLY A 174 -8.25 22.52 11.84
CA GLY A 174 -9.58 22.50 11.26
C GLY A 174 -10.70 22.70 12.26
N THR A 175 -11.49 23.76 12.10
CA THR A 175 -12.73 24.00 12.85
C THR A 175 -13.98 23.59 12.08
N LEU A 176 -13.85 23.30 10.78
CA LEU A 176 -14.97 22.95 9.92
C LEU A 176 -15.24 21.43 9.93
N PRO A 177 -16.49 20.99 9.78
CA PRO A 177 -16.83 19.55 9.70
C PRO A 177 -16.02 18.76 8.68
N ALA A 178 -15.68 19.38 7.53
CA ALA A 178 -14.86 18.77 6.50
C ALA A 178 -13.46 18.37 6.98
N HIS A 179 -12.85 19.13 7.89
CA HIS A 179 -11.54 18.81 8.47
C HIS A 179 -11.64 17.62 9.42
N ILE A 180 -12.73 17.52 10.19
CA ILE A 180 -12.96 16.39 11.09
C ILE A 180 -13.12 15.11 10.26
N VAL A 181 -13.93 15.14 9.19
CA VAL A 181 -14.11 13.99 8.31
C VAL A 181 -12.79 13.60 7.62
N ALA A 182 -12.07 14.56 7.03
CA ALA A 182 -10.78 14.30 6.40
C ALA A 182 -9.75 13.77 7.42
N GLY A 183 -9.72 14.33 8.63
CA GLY A 183 -8.86 13.89 9.72
C GLY A 183 -9.15 12.45 10.14
N SER A 184 -10.43 12.08 10.28
CA SER A 184 -10.84 10.72 10.62
C SER A 184 -10.43 9.70 9.57
N VAL A 185 -10.59 10.04 8.29
CA VAL A 185 -10.13 9.19 7.18
C VAL A 185 -8.60 9.06 7.20
N MET A 186 -7.88 10.18 7.36
CA MET A 186 -6.41 10.16 7.44
C MET A 186 -5.91 9.38 8.65
N PHE A 187 -6.65 9.38 9.77
CA PHE A 187 -6.35 8.52 10.91
C PHE A 187 -6.40 7.03 10.54
N GLY A 188 -7.46 6.58 9.87
CA GLY A 188 -7.57 5.21 9.36
C GLY A 188 -6.42 4.85 8.43
N ILE A 189 -6.06 5.76 7.52
CA ILE A 189 -4.93 5.60 6.58
C ILE A 189 -3.60 5.49 7.34
N ALA A 190 -3.37 6.33 8.35
CA ALA A 190 -2.17 6.28 9.20
C ALA A 190 -2.06 4.93 9.93
N CYS A 191 -3.18 4.39 10.46
CA CYS A 191 -3.22 3.05 11.04
C CYS A 191 -2.85 1.96 10.03
N VAL A 192 -3.37 2.03 8.80
CA VAL A 192 -3.03 1.08 7.71
C VAL A 192 -1.55 1.19 7.34
N CYS A 193 -1.02 2.41 7.12
CA CYS A 193 0.39 2.62 6.82
C CYS A 193 1.30 2.09 7.94
N THR A 194 0.92 2.28 9.21
CA THR A 194 1.66 1.74 10.36
C THR A 194 1.64 0.21 10.36
N SER A 195 0.50 -0.41 10.03
CA SER A 195 0.41 -1.88 9.90
C SER A 195 1.30 -2.41 8.77
N LEU A 196 1.45 -1.65 7.68
CA LEU A 196 2.32 -2.02 6.56
C LEU A 196 3.81 -1.98 6.90
N ILE A 197 4.23 -1.24 7.95
CA ILE A 197 5.60 -1.34 8.50
C ILE A 197 5.88 -2.78 8.93
N ALA A 198 4.92 -3.41 9.62
CA ALA A 198 5.06 -4.80 10.06
C ALA A 198 5.23 -5.77 8.87
N LEU A 199 4.48 -5.55 7.78
CA LEU A 199 4.60 -6.35 6.56
C LEU A 199 5.99 -6.21 5.93
N VAL A 200 6.46 -4.98 5.70
CA VAL A 200 7.78 -4.72 5.09
C VAL A 200 8.91 -5.22 5.97
N ALA A 201 8.82 -5.00 7.29
CA ALA A 201 9.83 -5.48 8.24
C ALA A 201 9.88 -7.01 8.28
N SER A 202 8.72 -7.68 8.28
CA SER A 202 8.65 -9.15 8.25
C SER A 202 9.26 -9.72 6.98
N ILE A 203 8.91 -9.17 5.81
CA ILE A 203 9.48 -9.58 4.52
C ILE A 203 11.00 -9.36 4.52
N ALA A 204 11.46 -8.16 4.91
CA ALA A 204 12.87 -7.81 4.89
C ALA A 204 13.72 -8.69 5.84
N ARG A 205 13.17 -9.08 7.00
CA ARG A 205 13.85 -9.94 7.97
C ARG A 205 13.82 -11.41 7.57
N GLN A 206 12.71 -11.88 7.00
CA GLN A 206 12.64 -13.22 6.41
C GLN A 206 13.67 -13.37 5.28
N ALA A 207 13.79 -12.37 4.40
CA ALA A 207 14.78 -12.36 3.32
C ALA A 207 16.23 -12.46 3.83
N ARG A 208 16.49 -12.03 5.07
CA ARG A 208 17.79 -12.12 5.73
C ARG A 208 17.98 -13.36 6.60
N GLY A 209 16.96 -14.21 6.73
CA GLY A 209 17.00 -15.36 7.64
C GLY A 209 17.05 -14.97 9.13
N SER A 210 16.73 -13.72 9.48
CA SER A 210 16.81 -13.20 10.86
C SER A 210 15.44 -13.03 11.53
N TYR A 211 14.38 -13.62 10.98
CA TYR A 211 13.02 -13.51 11.52
C TYR A 211 12.77 -14.51 12.63
N THR A 212 12.47 -14.00 13.84
CA THR A 212 12.21 -14.81 15.02
C THR A 212 10.73 -14.89 15.37
N MET A 213 10.34 -15.93 16.16
CA MET A 213 8.95 -16.09 16.63
C MET A 213 8.52 -14.94 17.55
N GLU A 214 9.45 -14.36 18.32
CA GLU A 214 9.18 -13.20 19.17
C GLU A 214 8.88 -11.96 18.35
N GLU A 215 9.64 -11.72 17.29
CA GLU A 215 9.37 -10.64 16.35
C GLU A 215 8.03 -10.80 15.65
N ARG A 216 7.67 -12.03 15.26
CA ARG A 216 6.36 -12.33 14.70
C ARG A 216 5.23 -11.90 15.64
N ARG A 217 5.33 -12.21 16.92
CA ARG A 217 4.33 -11.81 17.93
C ARG A 217 4.24 -10.29 18.06
N ARG A 218 5.39 -9.59 18.11
CA ARG A 218 5.44 -8.12 18.18
C ARG A 218 4.76 -7.46 16.97
N TRP A 219 5.09 -7.92 15.76
CA TRP A 219 4.49 -7.38 14.54
C TRP A 219 3.00 -7.71 14.43
N MET A 220 2.57 -8.90 14.81
CA MET A 220 1.14 -9.24 14.88
C MET A 220 0.41 -8.36 15.90
N GLY A 221 1.01 -8.13 17.08
CA GLY A 221 0.45 -7.23 18.07
C GLY A 221 0.25 -5.81 17.56
N LEU A 222 1.24 -5.27 16.83
CA LEU A 222 1.13 -3.95 16.19
C LEU A 222 -0.03 -3.89 15.19
N VAL A 223 -0.15 -4.88 14.30
CA VAL A 223 -1.23 -4.92 13.29
C VAL A 223 -2.60 -5.01 13.96
N LEU A 224 -2.74 -5.86 14.98
CA LEU A 224 -4.00 -5.99 15.72
C LEU A 224 -4.35 -4.71 16.49
N ALA A 225 -3.37 -4.04 17.11
CA ALA A 225 -3.59 -2.78 17.80
C ALA A 225 -4.04 -1.67 16.84
N MET A 226 -3.36 -1.53 15.69
CA MET A 226 -3.73 -0.54 14.68
C MET A 226 -5.10 -0.84 14.04
N GLY A 227 -5.38 -2.11 13.75
CA GLY A 227 -6.68 -2.54 13.23
C GLY A 227 -7.82 -2.29 14.22
N GLY A 228 -7.60 -2.62 15.50
CA GLY A 228 -8.55 -2.35 16.59
C GLY A 228 -8.80 -0.85 16.76
N LEU A 229 -7.76 -0.04 16.72
CA LEU A 229 -7.86 1.42 16.83
C LEU A 229 -8.65 2.02 15.67
N ALA A 230 -8.37 1.60 14.45
CA ALA A 230 -9.10 2.04 13.26
C ALA A 230 -10.59 1.59 13.31
N PHE A 231 -10.85 0.37 13.78
CA PHE A 231 -12.20 -0.15 13.94
C PHE A 231 -13.03 0.66 14.96
N VAL A 232 -12.46 0.93 16.13
CA VAL A 232 -13.14 1.71 17.18
C VAL A 232 -13.50 3.11 16.68
N LEU A 233 -12.58 3.76 15.95
CA LEU A 233 -12.82 5.10 15.39
C LEU A 233 -13.86 5.08 14.26
N GLY A 234 -13.97 3.98 13.52
CA GLY A 234 -14.99 3.80 12.48
C GLY A 234 -16.40 3.52 13.02
N LEU A 235 -16.55 3.24 14.33
CA LEU A 235 -17.84 3.05 14.97
C LEU A 235 -18.41 4.36 15.58
N ILE A 236 -17.61 5.40 15.70
CA ILE A 236 -17.98 6.74 16.22
C ILE A 236 -18.33 7.65 15.05
#